data_f0c14683862846192416cb10aaebc9db
#
_entry.id   f0c14683862846192416cb10aaebc9db
#
_cell.length_a   1.000
_cell.length_b   1.000
_cell.length_c   1.000
_cell.angle_alpha   90.00
_cell.angle_beta   90.00
_cell.angle_gamma   90.00
#
_symmetry.space_group_name_H-M   'P 1'
#
loop_
_entity.id
_entity.type
_entity.pdbx_description
1 polymer ?
#
loop_
_entity_poly.entity_id
_entity_poly.type
_entity_poly.pdbx_seq_one_letter_code
_entity_poly.pdbx_strand_id
1 'polypeptide(L)'
;MNQWIERNKQYTMISAEDNFSISFAGMKFDDADLKAMQPLFEKAAKGIAAIEAGEIKNPDEGRKVTHFTDRIDYAKSTLFAEVEAFVEKVRKGEITGETGKKFTAVAVNGIGGSALGPQLMQFAINGPYWNEKSDSQRDGYLKIYFLDNTDSAEFADLLEVMDPETTLHLVISKSGGTQETRNNMIAMENFYASKGLNFAKFAAAITMKDSQLDKHARDNKWLADFEMAESIGGRTSETSIVGHVPAALTGVDFGSFLAGACKMDEWTRTSDPLKNPAMMLSAMWYIAGKGKGDRNMVIVPYSDRLVLLSRYLQQLVMESLGKELDLDGKPVYQGLNVFGNKGGTDAHAFIQQLNDGRDDFFATFIEVMKNPMQLEITDGTDMGSYLHGFLEGLSAALRSKGRQTILIRVPEVNEYVLGMLIALYERAVACYAEYININAFHQPGVQAYKLAAKGILALREKLCAELKKIAPVEGTAADIAAKIGAADDAVEVGGLLDKAAANCSCVKREYCEKCGQWYYFVK
;
A
#
# COMPACT_ATOMS: atom_id res chain seq x y z
N MET A 1 -17.29 6.98 -41.15
CA MET A 1 -16.18 6.60 -40.26
C MET A 1 -16.77 6.05 -38.98
N ASN A 2 -16.20 5.01 -38.38
CA ASN A 2 -16.77 4.43 -37.16
C ASN A 2 -16.66 5.44 -36.00
N GLN A 3 -17.79 5.82 -35.42
CA GLN A 3 -17.86 6.80 -34.31
C GLN A 3 -16.92 6.44 -33.15
N TRP A 4 -16.70 5.14 -32.91
CA TRP A 4 -15.77 4.65 -31.91
C TRP A 4 -14.30 5.01 -32.23
N ILE A 5 -13.90 4.92 -33.49
CA ILE A 5 -12.54 5.27 -33.93
C ILE A 5 -12.25 6.74 -33.67
N GLU A 6 -13.18 7.63 -34.04
CA GLU A 6 -13.01 9.07 -33.83
C GLU A 6 -12.96 9.40 -32.33
N ARG A 7 -13.86 8.79 -31.52
CA ARG A 7 -13.87 8.99 -30.08
C ARG A 7 -12.56 8.50 -29.43
N ASN A 8 -12.07 7.33 -29.85
CA ASN A 8 -10.81 6.81 -29.32
C ASN A 8 -9.63 7.72 -29.68
N LYS A 9 -9.60 8.25 -30.90
CA LYS A 9 -8.59 9.21 -31.34
C LYS A 9 -8.66 10.54 -30.56
N GLN A 10 -9.87 11.03 -30.29
CA GLN A 10 -10.09 12.30 -29.58
C GLN A 10 -9.69 12.22 -28.11
N TYR A 11 -9.99 11.09 -27.43
CA TYR A 11 -9.83 10.96 -25.97
C TYR A 11 -8.73 9.96 -25.57
N THR A 12 -7.73 9.78 -26.42
CA THR A 12 -6.50 9.05 -26.07
C THR A 12 -5.34 10.03 -25.97
N MET A 13 -4.71 10.07 -24.81
CA MET A 13 -3.49 10.82 -24.56
C MET A 13 -2.27 9.92 -24.75
N ILE A 14 -1.23 10.43 -25.40
CA ILE A 14 -0.05 9.63 -25.76
C ILE A 14 1.21 10.43 -25.41
N SER A 15 2.09 9.80 -24.63
CA SER A 15 3.50 10.16 -24.57
C SER A 15 4.27 9.26 -25.54
N ALA A 16 4.59 9.81 -26.72
CA ALA A 16 5.25 9.01 -27.76
C ALA A 16 6.68 8.63 -27.36
N GLU A 17 7.36 9.49 -26.61
CA GLU A 17 8.72 9.26 -26.11
C GLU A 17 8.76 8.06 -25.14
N ASP A 18 7.76 7.96 -24.24
CA ASP A 18 7.68 6.92 -23.22
C ASP A 18 6.91 5.69 -23.72
N ASN A 19 6.36 5.76 -24.92
CA ASN A 19 5.46 4.74 -25.47
C ASN A 19 4.30 4.40 -24.49
N PHE A 20 3.81 5.44 -23.80
CA PHE A 20 2.75 5.36 -22.80
C PHE A 20 1.49 6.02 -23.35
N SER A 21 0.35 5.36 -23.20
CA SER A 21 -0.94 5.95 -23.59
C SER A 21 -2.04 5.66 -22.59
N ILE A 22 -3.01 6.56 -22.52
CA ILE A 22 -4.22 6.38 -21.72
C ILE A 22 -5.44 6.82 -22.54
N SER A 23 -6.38 5.89 -22.74
CA SER A 23 -7.62 6.12 -23.47
C SER A 23 -8.81 6.17 -22.51
N PHE A 24 -9.53 7.27 -22.59
CA PHE A 24 -10.78 7.53 -21.88
C PHE A 24 -12.03 7.30 -22.74
N ALA A 25 -11.86 6.87 -24.00
CA ALA A 25 -12.95 6.71 -24.97
C ALA A 25 -14.06 5.76 -24.49
N GLY A 26 -13.73 4.78 -23.64
CA GLY A 26 -14.69 3.84 -23.04
C GLY A 26 -15.51 4.42 -21.89
N MET A 27 -15.24 5.64 -21.43
CA MET A 27 -16.01 6.30 -20.37
C MET A 27 -17.25 7.02 -20.94
N LYS A 28 -18.28 7.16 -20.12
CA LYS A 28 -19.52 7.88 -20.47
C LYS A 28 -19.40 9.35 -20.08
N PHE A 29 -19.03 10.17 -21.03
CA PHE A 29 -18.97 11.63 -20.92
C PHE A 29 -19.01 12.25 -22.30
N ASP A 30 -19.30 13.54 -22.38
CA ASP A 30 -19.26 14.34 -23.59
C ASP A 30 -18.60 15.71 -23.33
N ASP A 31 -18.59 16.57 -24.36
CA ASP A 31 -18.00 17.91 -24.27
C ASP A 31 -18.77 18.82 -23.30
N ALA A 32 -20.07 18.57 -23.07
CA ALA A 32 -20.85 19.33 -22.09
C ALA A 32 -20.42 18.98 -20.67
N ASP A 33 -20.14 17.70 -20.38
CA ASP A 33 -19.61 17.26 -19.09
C ASP A 33 -18.25 17.88 -18.84
N LEU A 34 -17.34 17.85 -19.81
CA LEU A 34 -16.02 18.47 -19.68
C LEU A 34 -16.09 19.98 -19.47
N LYS A 35 -17.02 20.65 -20.16
CA LYS A 35 -17.28 22.08 -19.96
C LYS A 35 -17.84 22.37 -18.56
N ALA A 36 -18.70 21.52 -18.05
CA ALA A 36 -19.21 21.64 -16.67
C ALA A 36 -18.10 21.44 -15.62
N MET A 37 -17.08 20.61 -15.93
CA MET A 37 -15.91 20.38 -15.08
C MET A 37 -14.91 21.54 -15.09
N GLN A 38 -14.99 22.51 -16.01
CA GLN A 38 -13.99 23.55 -16.17
C GLN A 38 -13.63 24.29 -14.86
N PRO A 39 -14.57 24.72 -14.00
CA PRO A 39 -14.23 25.36 -12.72
C PRO A 39 -13.45 24.44 -11.78
N LEU A 40 -13.73 23.13 -11.83
CA LEU A 40 -13.05 22.12 -11.01
C LEU A 40 -11.63 21.86 -11.53
N PHE A 41 -11.42 21.84 -12.84
CA PHE A 41 -10.09 21.77 -13.45
C PHE A 41 -9.22 22.95 -13.03
N GLU A 42 -9.75 24.17 -13.07
CA GLU A 42 -9.04 25.37 -12.61
C GLU A 42 -8.70 25.31 -11.11
N LYS A 43 -9.64 24.80 -10.29
CA LYS A 43 -9.41 24.59 -8.85
C LYS A 43 -8.29 23.58 -8.63
N ALA A 44 -8.32 22.43 -9.30
CA ALA A 44 -7.29 21.41 -9.18
C ALA A 44 -5.92 21.90 -9.67
N ALA A 45 -5.86 22.63 -10.79
CA ALA A 45 -4.61 23.22 -11.27
C ALA A 45 -3.98 24.14 -10.22
N LYS A 46 -4.78 25.01 -9.60
CA LYS A 46 -4.33 25.88 -8.49
C LYS A 46 -3.92 25.07 -7.26
N GLY A 47 -4.68 24.03 -6.90
CA GLY A 47 -4.38 23.16 -5.77
C GLY A 47 -3.06 22.41 -5.93
N ILE A 48 -2.81 21.83 -7.10
CA ILE A 48 -1.53 21.16 -7.41
C ILE A 48 -0.37 22.16 -7.41
N ALA A 49 -0.54 23.35 -8.02
CA ALA A 49 0.48 24.40 -7.98
C ALA A 49 0.80 24.84 -6.55
N ALA A 50 -0.21 24.96 -5.67
CA ALA A 50 -0.02 25.28 -4.25
C ALA A 50 0.75 24.17 -3.49
N ILE A 51 0.48 22.88 -3.80
CA ILE A 51 1.26 21.76 -3.26
C ILE A 51 2.73 21.90 -3.66
N GLU A 52 3.00 22.09 -4.96
CA GLU A 52 4.36 22.22 -5.49
C GLU A 52 5.07 23.52 -5.03
N ALA A 53 4.33 24.58 -4.73
CA ALA A 53 4.85 25.80 -4.10
C ALA A 53 5.17 25.61 -2.60
N GLY A 54 4.83 24.48 -2.01
CA GLY A 54 5.09 24.18 -0.61
C GLY A 54 4.13 24.86 0.36
N GLU A 55 2.90 25.13 -0.05
CA GLU A 55 1.84 25.58 0.85
C GLU A 55 1.41 24.43 1.79
N ILE A 56 0.80 24.79 2.94
CA ILE A 56 0.24 23.80 3.85
C ILE A 56 -1.04 23.24 3.24
N LYS A 57 -0.98 22.02 2.72
CA LYS A 57 -2.10 21.30 2.09
C LYS A 57 -2.63 20.14 2.95
N ASN A 58 -2.05 19.94 4.12
CA ASN A 58 -2.61 19.10 5.18
C ASN A 58 -2.84 19.97 6.43
N PRO A 59 -3.93 20.76 6.45
CA PRO A 59 -4.21 21.70 7.53
C PRO A 59 -4.46 21.02 8.88
N ASP A 60 -5.01 19.80 8.89
CA ASP A 60 -5.31 19.05 10.12
C ASP A 60 -4.05 18.65 10.89
N GLU A 61 -2.95 18.42 10.20
CA GLU A 61 -1.64 18.13 10.79
C GLU A 61 -0.67 19.33 10.70
N GLY A 62 -1.11 20.46 10.15
CA GLY A 62 -0.32 21.69 10.03
C GLY A 62 0.92 21.55 9.13
N ARG A 63 0.97 20.59 8.20
CA ARG A 63 2.17 20.26 7.43
C ARG A 63 2.03 20.45 5.91
N LYS A 64 3.16 20.65 5.29
CA LYS A 64 3.32 20.61 3.83
C LYS A 64 3.14 19.18 3.31
N VAL A 65 2.99 19.07 1.99
CA VAL A 65 2.93 17.82 1.24
C VAL A 65 3.94 17.92 0.11
N THR A 66 5.04 17.19 0.18
CA THR A 66 6.22 17.44 -0.68
C THR A 66 6.60 16.27 -1.58
N HIS A 67 5.85 15.16 -1.59
CA HIS A 67 6.23 13.98 -2.39
C HIS A 67 6.35 14.26 -3.90
N PHE A 68 5.63 15.28 -4.45
CA PHE A 68 5.77 15.68 -5.86
C PHE A 68 7.07 16.45 -6.16
N THR A 69 7.61 17.15 -5.18
CA THR A 69 8.80 17.98 -5.33
C THR A 69 10.05 17.31 -4.80
N ASP A 70 9.97 16.61 -3.67
CA ASP A 70 11.14 15.98 -3.07
C ASP A 70 11.76 14.94 -3.98
N ARG A 71 10.97 14.14 -4.70
CA ARG A 71 11.48 13.13 -5.64
C ARG A 71 12.31 13.68 -6.80
N ILE A 72 12.15 14.98 -7.14
CA ILE A 72 12.94 15.63 -8.20
C ILE A 72 14.42 15.68 -7.84
N ASP A 73 14.70 16.00 -6.58
CA ASP A 73 16.07 16.21 -6.11
C ASP A 73 16.60 15.04 -5.27
N TYR A 74 15.73 14.12 -4.85
CA TYR A 74 16.10 13.02 -3.98
C TYR A 74 17.21 12.14 -4.56
N ALA A 75 17.17 11.81 -5.85
CA ALA A 75 18.23 11.02 -6.51
C ALA A 75 19.62 11.69 -6.51
N LYS A 76 19.69 13.01 -6.24
CA LYS A 76 20.93 13.77 -6.14
C LYS A 76 21.30 14.12 -4.70
N SER A 77 20.50 13.68 -3.74
CA SER A 77 20.70 14.01 -2.32
C SER A 77 21.84 13.19 -1.69
N THR A 78 22.40 13.72 -0.61
CA THR A 78 23.35 12.97 0.24
C THR A 78 22.71 11.72 0.81
N LEU A 79 21.44 11.77 1.19
CA LEU A 79 20.70 10.64 1.73
C LEU A 79 20.58 9.49 0.70
N PHE A 80 20.36 9.80 -0.57
CA PHE A 80 20.37 8.79 -1.64
C PHE A 80 21.74 8.10 -1.72
N ALA A 81 22.81 8.89 -1.76
CA ALA A 81 24.17 8.35 -1.84
C ALA A 81 24.57 7.55 -0.58
N GLU A 82 24.09 7.92 0.60
CA GLU A 82 24.28 7.17 1.84
C GLU A 82 23.60 5.80 1.80
N VAL A 83 22.37 5.72 1.24
CA VAL A 83 21.67 4.44 1.05
C VAL A 83 22.47 3.53 0.11
N GLU A 84 22.85 4.05 -1.06
CA GLU A 84 23.61 3.28 -2.04
C GLU A 84 24.95 2.77 -1.46
N ALA A 85 25.64 3.63 -0.70
CA ALA A 85 26.90 3.26 -0.04
C ALA A 85 26.67 2.19 1.06
N PHE A 86 25.58 2.28 1.81
CA PHE A 86 25.19 1.27 2.82
C PHE A 86 24.90 -0.07 2.15
N VAL A 87 24.07 -0.06 1.11
CA VAL A 87 23.69 -1.27 0.36
C VAL A 87 24.91 -1.94 -0.27
N GLU A 88 25.80 -1.18 -0.86
CA GLU A 88 27.02 -1.74 -1.46
C GLU A 88 27.94 -2.40 -0.40
N LYS A 89 28.07 -1.81 0.78
CA LYS A 89 28.82 -2.41 1.90
C LYS A 89 28.15 -3.69 2.41
N VAL A 90 26.81 -3.71 2.51
CA VAL A 90 26.03 -4.92 2.85
C VAL A 90 26.26 -6.00 1.79
N ARG A 91 26.13 -5.65 0.50
CA ARG A 91 26.30 -6.56 -0.62
C ARG A 91 27.71 -7.16 -0.68
N LYS A 92 28.74 -6.38 -0.37
CA LYS A 92 30.15 -6.85 -0.28
C LYS A 92 30.47 -7.64 1.00
N GLY A 93 29.59 -7.61 2.01
CA GLY A 93 29.86 -8.21 3.32
C GLY A 93 30.81 -7.38 4.17
N GLU A 94 30.97 -6.08 3.89
CA GLU A 94 31.69 -5.12 4.74
C GLU A 94 30.86 -4.73 5.94
N ILE A 95 29.53 -4.75 5.83
CA ILE A 95 28.58 -4.67 6.92
C ILE A 95 27.99 -6.06 7.12
N THR A 96 28.16 -6.60 8.33
CA THR A 96 27.70 -7.93 8.74
C THR A 96 26.96 -7.86 10.05
N GLY A 97 26.25 -8.93 10.40
CA GLY A 97 25.71 -9.12 11.73
C GLY A 97 26.81 -9.39 12.77
N GLU A 98 26.40 -9.62 14.01
CA GLU A 98 27.29 -9.85 15.16
C GLU A 98 28.23 -11.05 14.94
N THR A 99 27.81 -12.06 14.19
CA THR A 99 28.60 -13.28 13.91
C THR A 99 29.62 -13.11 12.80
N GLY A 100 29.66 -11.97 12.12
CA GLY A 100 30.55 -11.72 10.98
C GLY A 100 30.10 -12.39 9.67
N LYS A 101 28.93 -13.03 9.64
CA LYS A 101 28.36 -13.60 8.41
C LYS A 101 27.75 -12.50 7.54
N LYS A 102 27.94 -12.62 6.22
CA LYS A 102 27.32 -11.72 5.24
C LYS A 102 25.80 -11.85 5.28
N PHE A 103 25.09 -10.74 5.16
CA PHE A 103 23.63 -10.76 4.99
C PHE A 103 23.22 -11.39 3.66
N THR A 104 22.21 -12.23 3.68
CA THR A 104 21.64 -12.92 2.51
C THR A 104 20.14 -12.62 2.34
N ALA A 105 19.53 -12.06 3.38
CA ALA A 105 18.12 -11.69 3.38
C ALA A 105 17.90 -10.36 4.11
N VAL A 106 16.80 -9.68 3.79
CA VAL A 106 16.24 -8.56 4.54
C VAL A 106 14.80 -8.88 4.94
N ALA A 107 14.45 -8.63 6.21
CA ALA A 107 13.09 -8.67 6.70
C ALA A 107 12.61 -7.23 6.94
N VAL A 108 11.62 -6.80 6.17
CA VAL A 108 11.03 -5.45 6.25
C VAL A 108 9.86 -5.48 7.21
N ASN A 109 10.02 -4.80 8.33
CA ASN A 109 8.99 -4.62 9.35
C ASN A 109 8.36 -3.23 9.19
N GLY A 110 7.20 -3.14 8.55
CA GLY A 110 6.46 -1.91 8.29
C GLY A 110 5.03 -2.24 7.88
N ILE A 111 4.10 -1.30 8.07
CA ILE A 111 2.68 -1.49 7.75
C ILE A 111 2.14 -0.34 6.90
N GLY A 112 1.10 -0.59 6.12
CA GLY A 112 0.50 0.40 5.23
C GLY A 112 1.51 0.94 4.23
N GLY A 113 1.74 2.26 4.20
CA GLY A 113 2.70 2.87 3.28
C GLY A 113 4.15 2.42 3.46
N SER A 114 4.51 1.89 4.63
CA SER A 114 5.84 1.33 4.88
C SER A 114 6.00 -0.11 4.36
N ALA A 115 4.96 -0.71 3.78
CA ALA A 115 4.98 -2.07 3.24
C ALA A 115 4.42 -2.16 1.82
N LEU A 116 3.25 -1.55 1.54
CA LEU A 116 2.51 -1.78 0.30
C LEU A 116 3.24 -1.30 -0.95
N GLY A 117 3.91 -0.13 -0.89
CA GLY A 117 4.75 0.36 -1.97
C GLY A 117 5.96 -0.55 -2.21
N PRO A 118 6.79 -0.82 -1.19
CA PRO A 118 7.90 -1.76 -1.28
C PRO A 118 7.51 -3.16 -1.78
N GLN A 119 6.36 -3.70 -1.34
CA GLN A 119 5.83 -4.98 -1.85
C GLN A 119 5.49 -4.91 -3.34
N LEU A 120 4.78 -3.84 -3.76
CA LEU A 120 4.45 -3.64 -5.18
C LEU A 120 5.72 -3.56 -6.02
N MET A 121 6.70 -2.74 -5.63
CA MET A 121 7.96 -2.58 -6.36
C MET A 121 8.72 -3.90 -6.46
N GLN A 122 8.91 -4.58 -5.34
CA GLN A 122 9.57 -5.87 -5.30
C GLN A 122 8.91 -6.90 -6.22
N PHE A 123 7.58 -7.00 -6.15
CA PHE A 123 6.84 -7.97 -6.95
C PHE A 123 6.84 -7.62 -8.45
N ALA A 124 6.67 -6.33 -8.76
CA ALA A 124 6.64 -5.86 -10.14
C ALA A 124 7.99 -6.07 -10.85
N ILE A 125 9.09 -5.74 -10.20
CA ILE A 125 10.42 -5.75 -10.81
C ILE A 125 11.08 -7.13 -10.68
N ASN A 126 11.19 -7.65 -9.48
CA ASN A 126 11.91 -8.91 -9.21
C ASN A 126 11.04 -10.17 -9.38
N GLY A 127 9.70 -10.04 -9.22
CA GLY A 127 8.72 -11.09 -9.38
C GLY A 127 8.56 -12.00 -8.16
N PRO A 128 7.57 -12.92 -8.23
CA PRO A 128 7.16 -13.75 -7.10
C PRO A 128 8.20 -14.78 -6.64
N TYR A 129 9.11 -15.14 -7.51
CA TYR A 129 10.11 -16.20 -7.25
C TYR A 129 11.50 -15.65 -6.93
N TRP A 130 11.60 -14.36 -6.54
CA TRP A 130 12.88 -13.73 -6.23
C TRP A 130 13.67 -14.50 -5.17
N ASN A 131 13.03 -14.86 -4.08
CA ASN A 131 13.66 -15.54 -2.95
C ASN A 131 14.11 -16.98 -3.28
N GLU A 132 13.55 -17.59 -4.34
CA GLU A 132 13.93 -18.92 -4.80
C GLU A 132 15.20 -18.93 -5.68
N LYS A 133 15.59 -17.76 -6.19
CA LYS A 133 16.83 -17.64 -6.96
C LYS A 133 18.05 -17.84 -6.07
N SER A 134 19.11 -18.42 -6.63
CA SER A 134 20.41 -18.50 -5.97
C SER A 134 21.04 -17.12 -5.76
N ASP A 135 22.01 -17.00 -4.87
CA ASP A 135 22.74 -15.76 -4.63
C ASP A 135 23.38 -15.20 -5.92
N SER A 136 23.96 -16.08 -6.75
CA SER A 136 24.52 -15.70 -8.05
C SER A 136 23.48 -15.20 -9.05
N GLN A 137 22.26 -15.73 -9.03
CA GLN A 137 21.16 -15.26 -9.88
C GLN A 137 20.56 -13.92 -9.40
N ARG A 138 20.75 -13.58 -8.13
CA ARG A 138 20.42 -12.28 -7.56
C ARG A 138 21.57 -11.28 -7.59
N ASP A 139 22.72 -11.63 -8.17
CA ASP A 139 23.94 -10.82 -8.18
C ASP A 139 24.38 -10.38 -6.76
N GLY A 140 24.19 -11.25 -5.77
CA GLY A 140 24.50 -10.97 -4.38
C GLY A 140 23.54 -10.02 -3.65
N TYR A 141 22.43 -9.60 -4.28
CA TYR A 141 21.37 -8.87 -3.64
C TYR A 141 20.52 -9.77 -2.72
N LEU A 142 19.87 -9.16 -1.73
CA LEU A 142 19.21 -9.89 -0.66
C LEU A 142 17.90 -10.54 -1.10
N LYS A 143 17.54 -11.65 -0.48
CA LYS A 143 16.15 -12.10 -0.38
C LYS A 143 15.37 -11.06 0.41
N ILE A 144 14.04 -11.00 0.22
CA ILE A 144 13.22 -10.06 0.97
C ILE A 144 11.98 -10.74 1.54
N TYR A 145 11.71 -10.43 2.80
CA TYR A 145 10.52 -10.86 3.52
C TYR A 145 9.81 -9.63 4.11
N PHE A 146 8.51 -9.70 4.31
CA PHE A 146 7.73 -8.61 4.87
C PHE A 146 7.03 -9.07 6.15
N LEU A 147 7.03 -8.20 7.16
CA LEU A 147 6.26 -8.33 8.39
C LEU A 147 5.34 -7.11 8.46
N ASP A 148 4.17 -7.21 7.83
CA ASP A 148 3.25 -6.08 7.65
C ASP A 148 1.99 -6.17 8.53
N ASN A 149 1.97 -7.11 9.48
CA ASN A 149 0.85 -7.31 10.40
C ASN A 149 1.36 -7.78 11.77
N THR A 150 0.51 -7.68 12.80
CA THR A 150 0.72 -8.27 14.14
C THR A 150 0.06 -9.66 14.20
N ASP A 151 0.39 -10.54 13.26
CA ASP A 151 -0.07 -11.92 13.23
C ASP A 151 1.09 -12.89 13.52
N SER A 152 0.90 -13.74 14.53
CA SER A 152 1.90 -14.74 14.90
C SER A 152 2.09 -15.83 13.85
N ALA A 153 1.15 -16.04 12.92
CA ALA A 153 1.28 -17.04 11.86
C ALA A 153 2.37 -16.64 10.87
N GLU A 154 2.30 -15.41 10.30
CA GLU A 154 3.33 -14.89 9.39
C GLU A 154 4.71 -14.84 10.06
N PHE A 155 4.72 -14.48 11.35
CA PHE A 155 5.95 -14.45 12.13
C PHE A 155 6.55 -15.85 12.30
N ALA A 156 5.74 -16.87 12.61
CA ALA A 156 6.18 -18.25 12.73
C ALA A 156 6.73 -18.79 11.40
N ASP A 157 6.00 -18.56 10.30
CA ASP A 157 6.43 -18.98 8.95
C ASP A 157 7.76 -18.33 8.55
N LEU A 158 7.96 -17.04 8.88
CA LEU A 158 9.24 -16.38 8.65
C LEU A 158 10.39 -17.03 9.45
N LEU A 159 10.16 -17.34 10.73
CA LEU A 159 11.19 -17.96 11.59
C LEU A 159 11.61 -19.36 11.14
N GLU A 160 10.78 -20.06 10.35
CA GLU A 160 11.11 -21.37 9.77
C GLU A 160 12.07 -21.28 8.58
N VAL A 161 12.03 -20.16 7.84
CA VAL A 161 12.82 -19.98 6.60
C VAL A 161 13.99 -18.99 6.76
N MET A 162 13.95 -18.17 7.79
CA MET A 162 14.94 -17.13 8.06
C MET A 162 16.13 -17.68 8.86
N ASP A 163 17.36 -17.42 8.38
CA ASP A 163 18.57 -17.56 9.20
C ASP A 163 18.82 -16.25 9.97
N PRO A 164 18.69 -16.23 11.30
CA PRO A 164 18.88 -15.02 12.10
C PRO A 164 20.28 -14.42 12.00
N GLU A 165 21.30 -15.22 11.73
CA GLU A 165 22.68 -14.73 11.64
C GLU A 165 22.99 -14.03 10.31
N THR A 166 22.13 -14.20 9.29
CA THR A 166 22.32 -13.65 7.94
C THR A 166 21.15 -12.79 7.45
N THR A 167 20.19 -12.46 8.32
CA THR A 167 19.05 -11.60 7.99
C THR A 167 19.21 -10.20 8.58
N LEU A 168 19.16 -9.19 7.70
CA LEU A 168 19.06 -7.78 8.06
C LEU A 168 17.60 -7.43 8.35
N HIS A 169 17.31 -6.75 9.46
CA HIS A 169 15.97 -6.25 9.78
C HIS A 169 15.86 -4.77 9.46
N LEU A 170 14.93 -4.41 8.57
CA LEU A 170 14.64 -3.02 8.25
C LEU A 170 13.32 -2.62 8.90
N VAL A 171 13.39 -1.80 9.95
CA VAL A 171 12.21 -1.35 10.70
C VAL A 171 11.79 0.02 10.19
N ILE A 172 10.56 0.11 9.65
CA ILE A 172 10.06 1.31 8.97
C ILE A 172 8.82 1.84 9.71
N SER A 173 8.96 2.99 10.37
CA SER A 173 7.83 3.65 11.03
C SER A 173 8.08 5.14 11.15
N LYS A 174 7.23 5.96 10.49
CA LYS A 174 7.37 7.42 10.48
C LYS A 174 7.47 8.00 11.89
N SER A 175 6.52 7.72 12.77
CA SER A 175 6.47 8.22 14.16
C SER A 175 7.26 7.36 15.15
N GLY A 176 7.63 6.13 14.75
CA GLY A 176 8.16 5.12 15.67
C GLY A 176 7.14 4.56 16.67
N GLY A 177 5.91 5.07 16.64
CA GLY A 177 4.84 4.70 17.58
C GLY A 177 3.77 3.76 16.99
N THR A 178 3.92 3.30 15.74
CA THR A 178 2.97 2.37 15.12
C THR A 178 3.01 1.04 15.86
N GLN A 179 1.87 0.65 16.43
CA GLN A 179 1.81 -0.48 17.37
C GLN A 179 2.22 -1.80 16.72
N GLU A 180 1.78 -2.05 15.51
CA GLU A 180 2.07 -3.26 14.75
C GLU A 180 3.57 -3.41 14.51
N THR A 181 4.20 -2.37 13.96
CA THR A 181 5.66 -2.34 13.71
C THR A 181 6.45 -2.51 15.01
N ARG A 182 6.02 -1.85 16.09
CA ARG A 182 6.66 -1.95 17.40
C ARG A 182 6.52 -3.35 17.99
N ASN A 183 5.35 -3.98 17.88
CA ASN A 183 5.13 -5.35 18.36
C ASN A 183 6.05 -6.33 17.65
N ASN A 184 6.13 -6.26 16.32
CA ASN A 184 7.00 -7.11 15.52
C ASN A 184 8.48 -6.89 15.87
N MET A 185 8.90 -5.64 16.06
CA MET A 185 10.26 -5.30 16.48
C MET A 185 10.60 -5.94 17.84
N ILE A 186 9.76 -5.75 18.85
CA ILE A 186 9.97 -6.33 20.19
C ILE A 186 9.96 -7.87 20.14
N ALA A 187 9.06 -8.47 19.37
CA ALA A 187 9.02 -9.93 19.20
C ALA A 187 10.31 -10.45 18.56
N MET A 188 10.85 -9.72 17.58
CA MET A 188 12.11 -10.08 16.94
C MET A 188 13.31 -9.86 17.88
N GLU A 189 13.36 -8.77 18.65
CA GLU A 189 14.37 -8.55 19.69
C GLU A 189 14.39 -9.71 20.70
N ASN A 190 13.22 -10.14 21.18
CA ASN A 190 13.10 -11.28 22.09
C ASN A 190 13.55 -12.60 21.44
N PHE A 191 13.24 -12.81 20.17
CA PHE A 191 13.69 -13.99 19.44
C PHE A 191 15.21 -14.02 19.32
N TYR A 192 15.86 -12.90 18.91
CA TYR A 192 17.32 -12.81 18.83
C TYR A 192 17.98 -13.01 20.19
N ALA A 193 17.45 -12.41 21.25
CA ALA A 193 17.93 -12.61 22.62
C ALA A 193 17.83 -14.08 23.05
N SER A 194 16.77 -14.80 22.66
CA SER A 194 16.62 -16.24 22.93
C SER A 194 17.67 -17.12 22.24
N LYS A 195 18.27 -16.60 21.15
CA LYS A 195 19.39 -17.23 20.42
C LYS A 195 20.76 -16.77 20.89
N GLY A 196 20.83 -15.89 21.89
CA GLY A 196 22.07 -15.30 22.38
C GLY A 196 22.67 -14.24 21.44
N LEU A 197 21.85 -13.66 20.54
CA LEU A 197 22.24 -12.65 19.56
C LEU A 197 21.69 -11.27 19.97
N ASN A 198 22.45 -10.22 19.66
CA ASN A 198 22.02 -8.85 19.86
C ASN A 198 21.33 -8.31 18.60
N PHE A 199 20.01 -8.17 18.61
CA PHE A 199 19.21 -7.67 17.49
C PHE A 199 19.75 -6.36 16.89
N ALA A 200 20.28 -5.45 17.70
CA ALA A 200 20.83 -4.17 17.25
C ALA A 200 21.95 -4.32 16.19
N LYS A 201 22.63 -5.46 16.15
CA LYS A 201 23.68 -5.78 15.18
C LYS A 201 23.14 -6.34 13.86
N PHE A 202 21.83 -6.44 13.75
CA PHE A 202 21.13 -6.96 12.57
C PHE A 202 20.04 -5.98 12.08
N ALA A 203 19.94 -4.78 12.66
CA ALA A 203 18.83 -3.88 12.44
C ALA A 203 19.26 -2.54 11.83
N ALA A 204 18.42 -2.01 10.95
CA ALA A 204 18.46 -0.65 10.44
C ALA A 204 17.06 -0.02 10.55
N ALA A 205 16.97 1.29 10.71
CA ALA A 205 15.73 2.04 10.85
C ALA A 205 15.47 2.96 9.67
N ILE A 206 14.19 3.16 9.34
CA ILE A 206 13.71 4.29 8.52
C ILE A 206 12.62 5.00 9.32
N THR A 207 12.89 6.22 9.76
CA THR A 207 12.01 6.93 10.68
C THR A 207 12.27 8.45 10.67
N MET A 208 11.36 9.23 11.24
CA MET A 208 11.61 10.66 11.43
C MET A 208 12.66 10.87 12.53
N LYS A 209 13.46 11.89 12.34
CA LYS A 209 14.40 12.37 13.36
C LYS A 209 13.68 12.63 14.68
N ASP A 210 14.33 12.28 15.79
CA ASP A 210 13.83 12.42 17.16
C ASP A 210 12.53 11.63 17.46
N SER A 211 12.11 10.75 16.58
CA SER A 211 11.02 9.81 16.82
C SER A 211 11.37 8.78 17.91
N GLN A 212 10.38 8.00 18.36
CA GLN A 212 10.65 6.90 19.30
C GLN A 212 11.59 5.85 18.72
N LEU A 213 11.43 5.53 17.43
CA LEU A 213 12.27 4.54 16.75
C LEU A 213 13.69 5.07 16.52
N ASP A 214 13.83 6.35 16.11
CA ASP A 214 15.13 6.99 15.95
C ASP A 214 15.94 6.96 17.26
N LYS A 215 15.33 7.35 18.39
CA LYS A 215 15.96 7.27 19.70
C LYS A 215 16.35 5.83 20.05
N HIS A 216 15.45 4.88 19.84
CA HIS A 216 15.71 3.47 20.11
C HIS A 216 16.88 2.93 19.27
N ALA A 217 16.92 3.24 17.97
CA ALA A 217 18.00 2.81 17.08
C ALA A 217 19.35 3.40 17.46
N ARG A 218 19.40 4.72 17.75
CA ARG A 218 20.63 5.40 18.18
C ARG A 218 21.15 4.91 19.53
N ASP A 219 20.26 4.81 20.52
CA ASP A 219 20.63 4.37 21.88
C ASP A 219 21.19 2.94 21.87
N ASN A 220 20.66 2.06 21.03
CA ASN A 220 21.10 0.68 20.86
C ASN A 220 22.18 0.49 19.78
N LYS A 221 22.61 1.58 19.10
CA LYS A 221 23.66 1.57 18.06
C LYS A 221 23.35 0.58 16.93
N TRP A 222 22.19 0.73 16.31
CA TRP A 222 21.81 -0.02 15.13
C TRP A 222 22.77 0.23 13.96
N LEU A 223 22.75 -0.62 12.95
CA LEU A 223 23.66 -0.57 11.80
C LEU A 223 23.48 0.70 10.95
N ALA A 224 22.25 1.19 10.83
CA ALA A 224 21.93 2.43 10.16
C ALA A 224 20.62 3.01 10.68
N ASP A 225 20.43 4.31 10.47
CA ASP A 225 19.22 5.06 10.76
C ASP A 225 19.02 6.09 9.63
N PHE A 226 18.01 5.87 8.79
CA PHE A 226 17.72 6.69 7.63
C PHE A 226 16.57 7.64 7.93
N GLU A 227 16.79 8.93 7.77
CA GLU A 227 15.79 9.94 8.07
C GLU A 227 14.64 9.96 7.05
N MET A 228 13.42 9.90 7.55
CA MET A 228 12.19 10.06 6.80
C MET A 228 11.65 11.48 6.94
N ALA A 229 11.34 12.14 5.83
CA ALA A 229 10.80 13.50 5.84
C ALA A 229 9.39 13.54 6.45
N GLU A 230 9.14 14.53 7.33
CA GLU A 230 7.83 14.74 7.95
C GLU A 230 6.74 15.10 6.93
N SER A 231 7.10 15.84 5.89
CA SER A 231 6.20 16.32 4.83
C SER A 231 5.68 15.22 3.90
N ILE A 232 6.27 14.00 3.93
CA ILE A 232 5.84 12.88 3.12
C ILE A 232 4.87 12.01 3.92
N GLY A 233 3.66 11.78 3.37
CA GLY A 233 2.64 10.88 3.93
C GLY A 233 3.01 9.41 3.72
N GLY A 234 2.50 8.50 4.57
CA GLY A 234 2.79 7.06 4.44
C GLY A 234 2.43 6.50 3.06
N ARG A 235 1.22 6.74 2.57
CA ARG A 235 0.73 6.22 1.27
C ARG A 235 1.35 6.86 0.02
N THR A 236 2.16 7.91 0.19
CA THR A 236 2.90 8.60 -0.86
C THR A 236 4.41 8.53 -0.63
N SER A 237 4.88 7.59 0.21
CA SER A 237 6.30 7.50 0.59
C SER A 237 7.12 6.57 -0.31
N GLU A 238 6.51 5.91 -1.28
CA GLU A 238 7.21 4.97 -2.16
C GLU A 238 8.29 5.65 -2.98
N THR A 239 8.08 6.90 -3.40
CA THR A 239 9.08 7.70 -4.14
C THR A 239 10.10 8.41 -3.23
N SER A 240 10.32 7.88 -2.02
CA SER A 240 11.27 8.43 -1.02
C SER A 240 12.10 7.32 -0.38
N ILE A 241 12.75 7.64 0.73
CA ILE A 241 13.61 6.72 1.51
C ILE A 241 12.91 5.39 1.82
N VAL A 242 11.59 5.39 2.01
CA VAL A 242 10.80 4.19 2.35
C VAL A 242 10.79 3.17 1.22
N GLY A 243 10.65 3.60 -0.03
CA GLY A 243 10.79 2.73 -1.20
C GLY A 243 12.25 2.42 -1.51
N HIS A 244 13.14 3.42 -1.34
CA HIS A 244 14.53 3.32 -1.79
C HIS A 244 15.32 2.20 -1.08
N VAL A 245 15.34 2.17 0.24
CA VAL A 245 16.20 1.21 0.97
C VAL A 245 15.85 -0.25 0.66
N PRO A 246 14.56 -0.69 0.71
CA PRO A 246 14.22 -2.06 0.32
C PRO A 246 14.53 -2.36 -1.16
N ALA A 247 14.27 -1.39 -2.05
CA ALA A 247 14.55 -1.49 -3.48
C ALA A 247 16.04 -1.73 -3.74
N ALA A 248 16.91 -0.88 -3.22
CA ALA A 248 18.35 -0.97 -3.40
C ALA A 248 18.93 -2.26 -2.79
N LEU A 249 18.45 -2.71 -1.62
CA LEU A 249 18.86 -3.99 -1.00
C LEU A 249 18.52 -5.21 -1.88
N THR A 250 17.55 -5.09 -2.77
CA THR A 250 17.10 -6.15 -3.68
C THR A 250 17.47 -5.93 -5.15
N GLY A 251 18.31 -4.91 -5.44
CA GLY A 251 18.86 -4.65 -6.76
C GLY A 251 17.91 -3.95 -7.73
N VAL A 252 16.86 -3.31 -7.24
CA VAL A 252 15.95 -2.48 -8.04
C VAL A 252 16.59 -1.12 -8.27
N ASP A 253 16.63 -0.64 -9.51
CA ASP A 253 17.14 0.69 -9.87
C ASP A 253 16.15 1.78 -9.45
N PHE A 254 16.34 2.28 -8.22
CA PHE A 254 15.47 3.32 -7.67
C PHE A 254 15.65 4.67 -8.36
N GLY A 255 16.80 4.94 -8.96
CA GLY A 255 17.04 6.14 -9.76
C GLY A 255 16.15 6.15 -11.02
N SER A 256 16.07 5.02 -11.73
CA SER A 256 15.17 4.85 -12.87
C SER A 256 13.70 4.98 -12.47
N PHE A 257 13.31 4.43 -11.33
CA PHE A 257 11.95 4.57 -10.79
C PHE A 257 11.58 6.05 -10.53
N LEU A 258 12.47 6.80 -9.90
CA LEU A 258 12.26 8.24 -9.68
C LEU A 258 12.20 9.02 -11.00
N ALA A 259 13.04 8.67 -11.97
CA ALA A 259 13.01 9.32 -13.28
C ALA A 259 11.65 9.14 -13.98
N GLY A 260 11.05 7.96 -13.91
CA GLY A 260 9.70 7.71 -14.41
C GLY A 260 8.63 8.52 -13.69
N ALA A 261 8.71 8.60 -12.35
CA ALA A 261 7.79 9.40 -11.56
C ALA A 261 7.91 10.90 -11.90
N CYS A 262 9.12 11.43 -12.03
CA CYS A 262 9.38 12.80 -12.46
C CYS A 262 8.87 13.08 -13.88
N LYS A 263 9.00 12.11 -14.80
CA LYS A 263 8.46 12.24 -16.16
C LYS A 263 6.94 12.39 -16.17
N MET A 264 6.24 11.60 -15.37
CA MET A 264 4.80 11.75 -15.22
C MET A 264 4.43 13.09 -14.56
N ASP A 265 5.22 13.57 -13.59
CA ASP A 265 5.04 14.92 -13.03
C ASP A 265 5.14 16.01 -14.09
N GLU A 266 6.12 15.93 -14.98
CA GLU A 266 6.26 16.87 -16.10
C GLU A 266 5.03 16.87 -16.99
N TRP A 267 4.56 15.68 -17.40
CA TRP A 267 3.38 15.53 -18.24
C TRP A 267 2.10 16.08 -17.58
N THR A 268 2.01 15.99 -16.27
CA THR A 268 0.81 16.37 -15.50
C THR A 268 0.85 17.80 -14.93
N ARG A 269 1.89 18.61 -15.23
CA ARG A 269 1.96 20.04 -14.81
C ARG A 269 1.14 20.99 -15.66
N THR A 270 0.71 20.57 -16.86
CA THR A 270 -0.17 21.42 -17.68
C THR A 270 -1.53 21.61 -17.03
N SER A 271 -2.08 22.83 -17.12
CA SER A 271 -3.45 23.14 -16.68
C SER A 271 -4.53 22.78 -17.71
N ASP A 272 -4.13 22.38 -18.93
CA ASP A 272 -5.04 21.93 -19.98
C ASP A 272 -5.48 20.48 -19.67
N PRO A 273 -6.76 20.23 -19.29
CA PRO A 273 -7.22 18.91 -18.91
C PRO A 273 -7.12 17.88 -20.04
N LEU A 274 -7.21 18.31 -21.29
CA LEU A 274 -7.08 17.41 -22.46
C LEU A 274 -5.62 17.03 -22.77
N LYS A 275 -4.65 17.59 -22.04
CA LYS A 275 -3.23 17.25 -22.12
C LYS A 275 -2.68 16.72 -20.81
N ASN A 276 -3.47 16.75 -19.74
CA ASN A 276 -3.08 16.32 -18.40
C ASN A 276 -3.76 14.98 -18.05
N PRO A 277 -3.05 13.85 -18.12
CA PRO A 277 -3.64 12.54 -17.88
C PRO A 277 -4.16 12.37 -16.46
N ALA A 278 -3.56 12.99 -15.44
CA ALA A 278 -4.03 12.89 -14.06
C ALA A 278 -5.33 13.68 -13.84
N MET A 279 -5.44 14.88 -14.41
CA MET A 279 -6.69 15.66 -14.37
C MET A 279 -7.82 14.93 -15.08
N MET A 280 -7.53 14.37 -16.27
CA MET A 280 -8.55 13.66 -17.03
C MET A 280 -8.94 12.35 -16.35
N LEU A 281 -7.99 11.60 -15.79
CA LEU A 281 -8.25 10.37 -15.05
C LEU A 281 -9.18 10.64 -13.85
N SER A 282 -8.85 11.64 -13.05
CA SER A 282 -9.68 12.04 -11.89
C SER A 282 -11.04 12.61 -12.30
N ALA A 283 -11.13 13.32 -13.43
CA ALA A 283 -12.40 13.79 -13.98
C ALA A 283 -13.31 12.63 -14.38
N MET A 284 -12.75 11.56 -14.97
CA MET A 284 -13.53 10.36 -15.29
C MET A 284 -14.08 9.69 -14.03
N TRP A 285 -13.30 9.63 -12.94
CA TRP A 285 -13.79 9.14 -11.65
C TRP A 285 -14.92 10.02 -11.10
N TYR A 286 -14.76 11.34 -11.21
CA TYR A 286 -15.75 12.31 -10.73
C TYR A 286 -17.06 12.20 -11.51
N ILE A 287 -17.01 12.19 -12.84
CA ILE A 287 -18.19 12.11 -13.70
C ILE A 287 -18.90 10.75 -13.51
N ALA A 288 -18.15 9.65 -13.54
CA ALA A 288 -18.71 8.31 -13.34
C ALA A 288 -19.36 8.15 -11.97
N GLY A 289 -18.72 8.63 -10.91
CA GLY A 289 -19.20 8.59 -9.53
C GLY A 289 -20.07 9.77 -9.12
N LYS A 290 -20.41 10.66 -10.04
CA LYS A 290 -21.27 11.86 -9.83
C LYS A 290 -20.76 12.77 -8.68
N GLY A 291 -19.44 12.84 -8.51
CA GLY A 291 -18.80 13.57 -7.42
C GLY A 291 -19.06 13.02 -6.01
N LYS A 292 -19.62 11.79 -5.90
CA LYS A 292 -19.98 11.12 -4.65
C LYS A 292 -19.28 9.77 -4.44
N GLY A 293 -18.48 9.32 -5.43
CA GLY A 293 -17.90 7.99 -5.39
C GLY A 293 -18.92 6.85 -5.57
N ASP A 294 -20.04 7.10 -6.24
CA ASP A 294 -21.15 6.14 -6.43
C ASP A 294 -20.77 4.91 -7.27
N ARG A 295 -19.55 4.85 -7.79
CA ARG A 295 -19.03 3.73 -8.57
C ARG A 295 -17.71 3.23 -8.03
N ASN A 296 -17.52 1.92 -8.11
CA ASN A 296 -16.26 1.28 -7.71
C ASN A 296 -15.21 1.39 -8.83
N MET A 297 -13.97 1.60 -8.46
CA MET A 297 -12.82 1.52 -9.36
C MET A 297 -12.34 0.07 -9.42
N VAL A 298 -12.34 -0.53 -10.59
CA VAL A 298 -11.83 -1.88 -10.82
C VAL A 298 -10.52 -1.79 -11.59
N ILE A 299 -9.42 -2.22 -10.97
CA ILE A 299 -8.07 -2.18 -11.56
C ILE A 299 -7.72 -3.58 -12.05
N VAL A 300 -7.51 -3.72 -13.36
CA VAL A 300 -7.26 -5.01 -14.00
C VAL A 300 -6.02 -4.91 -14.91
N PRO A 301 -4.82 -4.98 -14.35
CA PRO A 301 -3.59 -5.04 -15.13
C PRO A 301 -3.47 -6.40 -15.84
N TYR A 302 -3.17 -6.38 -17.11
CA TYR A 302 -2.89 -7.57 -17.92
C TYR A 302 -1.41 -7.92 -17.84
N SER A 303 -0.96 -8.12 -16.61
CA SER A 303 0.38 -8.58 -16.27
C SER A 303 0.39 -9.14 -14.85
N ASP A 304 0.94 -10.32 -14.65
CA ASP A 304 1.14 -10.92 -13.32
C ASP A 304 2.03 -10.04 -12.43
N ARG A 305 2.97 -9.31 -13.03
CA ARG A 305 3.88 -8.41 -12.33
C ARG A 305 3.18 -7.24 -11.62
N LEU A 306 2.00 -6.85 -12.08
CA LEU A 306 1.24 -5.73 -11.54
C LEU A 306 0.07 -6.16 -10.63
N VAL A 307 0.01 -7.43 -10.20
CA VAL A 307 -1.09 -7.95 -9.37
C VAL A 307 -1.27 -7.17 -8.05
N LEU A 308 -0.20 -6.65 -7.48
CA LEU A 308 -0.26 -5.87 -6.23
C LEU A 308 -0.62 -4.39 -6.44
N LEU A 309 -0.76 -3.93 -7.68
CA LEU A 309 -1.10 -2.52 -7.96
C LEU A 309 -2.47 -2.14 -7.38
N SER A 310 -3.48 -3.00 -7.49
CA SER A 310 -4.80 -2.72 -6.89
C SER A 310 -4.71 -2.60 -5.36
N ARG A 311 -3.91 -3.44 -4.70
CA ARG A 311 -3.70 -3.39 -3.25
C ARG A 311 -3.00 -2.08 -2.82
N TYR A 312 -1.99 -1.65 -3.57
CA TYR A 312 -1.35 -0.35 -3.37
C TYR A 312 -2.35 0.80 -3.54
N LEU A 313 -3.15 0.76 -4.62
CA LEU A 313 -4.16 1.77 -4.92
C LEU A 313 -5.33 1.77 -3.92
N GLN A 314 -5.65 0.65 -3.27
CA GLN A 314 -6.60 0.63 -2.16
C GLN A 314 -6.17 1.63 -1.08
N GLN A 315 -4.92 1.60 -0.66
CA GLN A 315 -4.45 2.57 0.33
C GLN A 315 -4.37 3.98 -0.26
N LEU A 316 -3.73 4.15 -1.42
CA LEU A 316 -3.54 5.47 -2.01
C LEU A 316 -4.86 6.19 -2.26
N VAL A 317 -5.86 5.50 -2.82
CA VAL A 317 -7.15 6.09 -3.21
C VAL A 317 -8.12 6.12 -2.02
N MET A 318 -8.37 4.98 -1.38
CA MET A 318 -9.43 4.87 -0.37
C MET A 318 -9.09 5.65 0.91
N GLU A 319 -7.85 5.58 1.38
CA GLU A 319 -7.42 6.32 2.57
C GLU A 319 -7.33 7.83 2.31
N SER A 320 -6.99 8.24 1.07
CA SER A 320 -6.96 9.66 0.69
C SER A 320 -8.35 10.25 0.51
N LEU A 321 -9.26 9.53 -0.13
CA LEU A 321 -10.56 10.05 -0.54
C LEU A 321 -11.71 9.71 0.43
N GLY A 322 -11.56 8.68 1.28
CA GLY A 322 -12.53 8.32 2.31
C GLY A 322 -12.55 9.37 3.42
N LYS A 323 -13.49 10.31 3.35
CA LYS A 323 -13.59 11.44 4.29
C LYS A 323 -15.04 11.68 4.70
N GLU A 324 -15.26 11.83 6.00
CA GLU A 324 -16.55 12.25 6.56
C GLU A 324 -16.83 13.72 6.27
N LEU A 325 -15.83 14.58 6.48
CA LEU A 325 -15.95 16.04 6.36
C LEU A 325 -15.15 16.58 5.18
N ASP A 326 -15.66 17.67 4.59
CA ASP A 326 -14.89 18.49 3.64
C ASP A 326 -14.01 19.52 4.38
N LEU A 327 -13.25 20.32 3.62
CA LEU A 327 -12.38 21.36 4.17
C LEU A 327 -13.15 22.51 4.87
N ASP A 328 -14.45 22.65 4.61
CA ASP A 328 -15.34 23.62 5.28
C ASP A 328 -16.03 23.02 6.51
N GLY A 329 -15.70 21.78 6.88
CA GLY A 329 -16.28 21.05 8.01
C GLY A 329 -17.71 20.53 7.78
N LYS A 330 -18.15 20.44 6.51
CA LYS A 330 -19.48 19.89 6.18
C LYS A 330 -19.42 18.39 6.03
N PRO A 331 -20.40 17.62 6.56
CA PRO A 331 -20.50 16.20 6.32
C PRO A 331 -20.72 15.89 4.82
N VAL A 332 -19.81 15.15 4.21
CA VAL A 332 -19.84 14.81 2.78
C VAL A 332 -19.80 13.29 2.53
N TYR A 333 -19.22 12.51 3.45
CA TYR A 333 -19.08 11.04 3.36
C TYR A 333 -18.54 10.60 2.00
N GLN A 334 -17.42 11.18 1.59
CA GLN A 334 -16.75 10.89 0.33
C GLN A 334 -15.96 9.58 0.40
N GLY A 335 -15.76 8.95 -0.75
CA GLY A 335 -14.92 7.78 -0.90
C GLY A 335 -15.01 7.21 -2.31
N LEU A 336 -14.05 6.37 -2.66
CA LEU A 336 -13.99 5.65 -3.92
C LEU A 336 -13.40 4.28 -3.66
N ASN A 337 -14.19 3.22 -3.74
CA ASN A 337 -13.73 1.85 -3.52
C ASN A 337 -12.82 1.40 -4.66
N VAL A 338 -11.79 0.65 -4.32
CA VAL A 338 -10.83 0.06 -5.26
C VAL A 338 -10.75 -1.45 -5.04
N PHE A 339 -10.87 -2.23 -6.11
CA PHE A 339 -10.60 -3.66 -6.09
C PHE A 339 -10.09 -4.13 -7.46
N GLY A 340 -9.73 -5.39 -7.57
CA GLY A 340 -9.19 -6.03 -8.76
C GLY A 340 -7.88 -6.72 -8.46
N ASN A 341 -7.41 -7.57 -9.35
CA ASN A 341 -6.14 -8.28 -9.21
C ASN A 341 -5.36 -8.26 -10.52
N LYS A 342 -5.72 -9.12 -11.51
CA LYS A 342 -5.03 -9.19 -12.81
C LYS A 342 -5.93 -9.76 -13.90
N GLY A 343 -5.73 -9.29 -15.11
CA GLY A 343 -6.42 -9.77 -16.31
C GLY A 343 -6.15 -11.25 -16.57
N GLY A 344 -7.07 -11.91 -17.22
CA GLY A 344 -7.10 -13.36 -17.38
C GLY A 344 -7.66 -14.06 -16.15
N THR A 345 -6.98 -14.02 -15.03
CA THR A 345 -7.40 -14.67 -13.77
C THR A 345 -8.75 -14.12 -13.26
N ASP A 346 -8.93 -12.80 -13.28
CA ASP A 346 -10.16 -12.15 -12.80
C ASP A 346 -11.40 -12.52 -13.65
N ALA A 347 -11.20 -13.00 -14.89
CA ALA A 347 -12.28 -13.56 -15.69
C ALA A 347 -12.95 -14.78 -15.03
N HIS A 348 -12.19 -15.51 -14.20
CA HIS A 348 -12.66 -16.66 -13.43
C HIS A 348 -13.04 -16.30 -11.98
N ALA A 349 -13.08 -15.02 -11.64
CA ALA A 349 -13.45 -14.53 -10.31
C ALA A 349 -14.68 -13.62 -10.35
N PHE A 350 -14.59 -12.43 -10.91
CA PHE A 350 -15.65 -11.43 -10.83
C PHE A 350 -16.08 -10.79 -12.17
N ILE A 351 -15.48 -11.15 -13.30
CA ILE A 351 -15.88 -10.57 -14.61
C ILE A 351 -17.32 -10.88 -14.95
N GLN A 352 -17.89 -12.02 -14.51
CA GLN A 352 -19.32 -12.30 -14.64
C GLN A 352 -20.16 -11.17 -14.01
N GLN A 353 -19.81 -10.69 -12.82
CA GLN A 353 -20.46 -9.57 -12.15
C GLN A 353 -20.34 -8.28 -12.95
N LEU A 354 -19.15 -7.97 -13.49
CA LEU A 354 -18.94 -6.76 -14.27
C LEU A 354 -19.73 -6.77 -15.58
N ASN A 355 -19.82 -7.93 -16.25
CA ASN A 355 -20.50 -8.03 -17.53
C ASN A 355 -22.02 -8.07 -17.38
N ASP A 356 -22.56 -8.90 -16.50
CA ASP A 356 -23.99 -9.20 -16.39
C ASP A 356 -24.66 -8.63 -15.13
N GLY A 357 -23.87 -8.25 -14.11
CA GLY A 357 -24.38 -7.73 -12.85
C GLY A 357 -24.68 -6.23 -12.87
N ARG A 358 -24.63 -5.62 -11.68
CA ARG A 358 -24.90 -4.18 -11.50
C ARG A 358 -23.90 -3.31 -12.24
N ASP A 359 -24.38 -2.21 -12.83
CA ASP A 359 -23.54 -1.17 -13.43
C ASP A 359 -23.17 -0.12 -12.37
N ASP A 360 -22.34 -0.50 -11.41
CA ASP A 360 -21.87 0.32 -10.29
C ASP A 360 -20.34 0.46 -10.22
N PHE A 361 -19.67 0.36 -11.38
CA PHE A 361 -18.23 0.41 -11.49
C PHE A 361 -17.77 1.14 -12.77
N PHE A 362 -16.48 1.42 -12.82
CA PHE A 362 -15.71 1.60 -14.04
C PHE A 362 -14.42 0.77 -13.94
N ALA A 363 -13.99 0.20 -15.05
CA ALA A 363 -12.78 -0.64 -15.07
C ALA A 363 -11.60 0.10 -15.71
N THR A 364 -10.42 0.04 -15.08
CA THR A 364 -9.17 0.48 -15.68
C THR A 364 -8.33 -0.74 -16.03
N PHE A 365 -8.18 -0.97 -17.31
CA PHE A 365 -7.27 -1.99 -17.85
C PHE A 365 -5.90 -1.39 -18.02
N ILE A 366 -4.86 -2.15 -17.68
CA ILE A 366 -3.47 -1.78 -17.92
C ILE A 366 -2.85 -2.87 -18.78
N GLU A 367 -2.55 -2.55 -20.03
CA GLU A 367 -1.92 -3.44 -20.98
C GLU A 367 -0.41 -3.21 -21.04
N VAL A 368 0.35 -4.29 -20.93
CA VAL A 368 1.81 -4.29 -21.09
C VAL A 368 2.13 -4.82 -22.48
N MET A 369 2.73 -3.97 -23.33
CA MET A 369 2.90 -4.25 -24.76
C MET A 369 3.98 -5.28 -25.06
N LYS A 370 5.08 -5.26 -24.32
CA LYS A 370 6.22 -6.16 -24.53
C LYS A 370 6.11 -7.40 -23.65
N ASN A 371 6.09 -8.55 -24.26
CA ASN A 371 6.16 -9.82 -23.53
C ASN A 371 7.61 -10.05 -23.05
N PRO A 372 7.84 -10.41 -21.77
CA PRO A 372 9.17 -10.68 -21.25
C PRO A 372 9.80 -11.94 -21.89
N MET A 373 8.96 -12.84 -22.40
CA MET A 373 9.37 -14.05 -23.11
C MET A 373 8.30 -14.41 -24.15
N GLN A 374 8.74 -14.86 -25.32
CA GLN A 374 7.84 -15.43 -26.32
C GLN A 374 7.67 -16.92 -26.06
N LEU A 375 6.47 -17.34 -25.71
CA LEU A 375 6.09 -18.73 -25.45
C LEU A 375 5.00 -19.12 -26.42
N GLU A 376 5.37 -19.83 -27.48
CA GLU A 376 4.44 -20.33 -28.50
C GLU A 376 3.50 -21.38 -27.89
N ILE A 377 2.21 -21.27 -28.17
CA ILE A 377 1.15 -22.19 -27.74
C ILE A 377 0.67 -23.03 -28.92
N THR A 378 0.44 -22.35 -30.06
CA THR A 378 0.07 -22.97 -31.33
C THR A 378 0.81 -22.25 -32.43
N ASP A 379 0.88 -22.85 -33.62
CA ASP A 379 1.60 -22.32 -34.77
C ASP A 379 1.26 -20.82 -35.00
N GLY A 380 2.28 -19.97 -34.80
CA GLY A 380 2.17 -18.51 -34.95
C GLY A 380 1.41 -17.76 -33.85
N THR A 381 1.03 -18.40 -32.72
CA THR A 381 0.32 -17.76 -31.62
C THR A 381 1.01 -18.04 -30.28
N ASP A 382 1.42 -16.98 -29.59
CA ASP A 382 2.09 -17.03 -28.28
C ASP A 382 1.13 -16.70 -27.11
N MET A 383 1.62 -16.90 -25.88
CA MET A 383 0.85 -16.56 -24.65
C MET A 383 0.45 -15.09 -24.60
N GLY A 384 1.31 -14.18 -25.05
CA GLY A 384 1.02 -12.75 -25.07
C GLY A 384 -0.12 -12.39 -26.01
N SER A 385 -0.17 -13.02 -27.18
CA SER A 385 -1.27 -12.87 -28.14
C SER A 385 -2.61 -13.32 -27.56
N TYR A 386 -2.65 -14.42 -26.79
CA TYR A 386 -3.85 -14.85 -26.09
C TYR A 386 -4.27 -13.84 -25.01
N LEU A 387 -3.30 -13.37 -24.19
CA LEU A 387 -3.59 -12.41 -23.14
C LEU A 387 -4.12 -11.08 -23.71
N HIS A 388 -3.54 -10.59 -24.81
CA HIS A 388 -4.04 -9.43 -25.56
C HIS A 388 -5.47 -9.67 -26.07
N GLY A 389 -5.72 -10.84 -26.67
CA GLY A 389 -7.06 -11.20 -27.15
C GLY A 389 -8.11 -11.22 -26.04
N PHE A 390 -7.77 -11.68 -24.84
CA PHE A 390 -8.65 -11.65 -23.68
C PHE A 390 -8.96 -10.23 -23.24
N LEU A 391 -7.99 -9.31 -23.24
CA LEU A 391 -8.20 -7.89 -22.92
C LEU A 391 -9.13 -7.23 -23.94
N GLU A 392 -8.83 -7.36 -25.23
CA GLU A 392 -9.63 -6.73 -26.27
C GLU A 392 -11.06 -7.33 -26.32
N GLY A 393 -11.17 -8.64 -26.14
CA GLY A 393 -12.46 -9.33 -26.07
C GLY A 393 -13.31 -8.85 -24.90
N LEU A 394 -12.73 -8.74 -23.69
CA LEU A 394 -13.43 -8.22 -22.52
C LEU A 394 -13.79 -6.74 -22.69
N SER A 395 -12.88 -5.92 -23.20
CA SER A 395 -13.14 -4.50 -23.47
C SER A 395 -14.31 -4.32 -24.44
N ALA A 396 -14.37 -5.14 -25.50
CA ALA A 396 -15.46 -5.13 -26.46
C ALA A 396 -16.80 -5.58 -25.84
N ALA A 397 -16.79 -6.64 -25.02
CA ALA A 397 -17.98 -7.16 -24.34
C ALA A 397 -18.55 -6.12 -23.36
N LEU A 398 -17.73 -5.52 -22.51
CA LEU A 398 -18.14 -4.48 -21.58
C LEU A 398 -18.69 -3.24 -22.31
N ARG A 399 -18.01 -2.79 -23.37
CA ARG A 399 -18.46 -1.67 -24.19
C ARG A 399 -19.81 -1.95 -24.86
N SER A 400 -20.05 -3.16 -25.36
CA SER A 400 -21.33 -3.53 -25.99
C SER A 400 -22.51 -3.41 -25.02
N LYS A 401 -22.26 -3.56 -23.72
CA LYS A 401 -23.25 -3.37 -22.64
C LYS A 401 -23.22 -1.97 -22.03
N GLY A 402 -22.45 -1.06 -22.63
CA GLY A 402 -22.31 0.31 -22.15
C GLY A 402 -21.63 0.41 -20.78
N ARG A 403 -20.78 -0.56 -20.39
CA ARG A 403 -19.94 -0.47 -19.20
C ARG A 403 -18.78 0.49 -19.44
N GLN A 404 -18.36 1.19 -18.41
CA GLN A 404 -17.34 2.23 -18.50
C GLN A 404 -15.94 1.63 -18.34
N THR A 405 -15.03 1.98 -19.26
CA THR A 405 -13.65 1.47 -19.24
C THR A 405 -12.63 2.56 -19.54
N ILE A 406 -11.47 2.47 -18.89
CA ILE A 406 -10.26 3.23 -19.18
C ILE A 406 -9.20 2.20 -19.61
N LEU A 407 -8.40 2.53 -20.62
CA LEU A 407 -7.30 1.67 -21.07
C LEU A 407 -5.98 2.43 -20.99
N ILE A 408 -5.07 1.93 -20.16
CA ILE A 408 -3.68 2.38 -20.09
C ILE A 408 -2.82 1.36 -20.82
N ARG A 409 -1.95 1.81 -21.73
CA ARG A 409 -0.95 0.97 -22.38
C ARG A 409 0.44 1.44 -21.99
N VAL A 410 1.26 0.50 -21.55
CA VAL A 410 2.65 0.74 -21.15
C VAL A 410 3.59 -0.14 -21.95
N PRO A 411 4.84 0.29 -22.25
CA PRO A 411 5.75 -0.48 -23.08
C PRO A 411 6.13 -1.82 -22.44
N GLU A 412 6.51 -1.81 -21.17
CA GLU A 412 6.94 -2.97 -20.39
C GLU A 412 6.78 -2.68 -18.89
N VAL A 413 6.94 -3.69 -18.04
CA VAL A 413 7.03 -3.49 -16.59
C VAL A 413 8.51 -3.37 -16.21
N ASN A 414 8.92 -2.17 -15.92
CA ASN A 414 10.23 -1.82 -15.37
C ASN A 414 10.08 -0.69 -14.34
N GLU A 415 11.17 -0.31 -13.71
CA GLU A 415 11.21 0.71 -12.66
C GLU A 415 10.65 2.05 -13.15
N TYR A 416 11.06 2.49 -14.33
CA TYR A 416 10.64 3.76 -14.92
C TYR A 416 9.11 3.80 -15.14
N VAL A 417 8.55 2.77 -15.75
CA VAL A 417 7.11 2.67 -16.01
C VAL A 417 6.31 2.56 -14.71
N LEU A 418 6.83 1.81 -13.73
CA LEU A 418 6.20 1.72 -12.40
C LEU A 418 6.17 3.09 -11.72
N GLY A 419 7.26 3.86 -11.82
CA GLY A 419 7.32 5.25 -11.34
C GLY A 419 6.29 6.15 -12.01
N MET A 420 6.14 6.04 -13.34
CA MET A 420 5.10 6.78 -14.08
C MET A 420 3.69 6.44 -13.60
N LEU A 421 3.38 5.15 -13.40
CA LEU A 421 2.07 4.71 -12.94
C LEU A 421 1.75 5.23 -11.53
N ILE A 422 2.68 5.11 -10.59
CA ILE A 422 2.50 5.59 -9.21
C ILE A 422 2.26 7.10 -9.21
N ALA A 423 3.09 7.88 -9.90
CA ALA A 423 2.94 9.33 -9.97
C ALA A 423 1.62 9.76 -10.64
N LEU A 424 1.17 9.04 -11.67
CA LEU A 424 -0.13 9.29 -12.32
C LEU A 424 -1.27 9.20 -11.29
N TYR A 425 -1.30 8.13 -10.49
CA TYR A 425 -2.37 7.93 -9.51
C TYR A 425 -2.25 8.87 -8.31
N GLU A 426 -1.06 9.17 -7.83
CA GLU A 426 -0.85 10.16 -6.76
C GLU A 426 -1.41 11.54 -7.17
N ARG A 427 -1.11 11.99 -8.39
CA ARG A 427 -1.61 13.26 -8.92
C ARG A 427 -3.10 13.22 -9.21
N ALA A 428 -3.63 12.12 -9.73
CA ALA A 428 -5.06 11.97 -9.96
C ALA A 428 -5.86 12.02 -8.64
N VAL A 429 -5.36 11.41 -7.57
CA VAL A 429 -5.96 11.48 -6.23
C VAL A 429 -5.96 12.91 -5.71
N ALA A 430 -4.86 13.66 -5.86
CA ALA A 430 -4.79 15.05 -5.44
C ALA A 430 -5.75 15.95 -6.24
N CYS A 431 -5.84 15.76 -7.57
CA CYS A 431 -6.82 16.47 -8.39
C CYS A 431 -8.26 16.17 -7.97
N TYR A 432 -8.59 14.89 -7.75
CA TYR A 432 -9.95 14.49 -7.31
C TYR A 432 -10.30 15.11 -5.96
N ALA A 433 -9.37 15.14 -5.02
CA ALA A 433 -9.58 15.75 -3.70
C ALA A 433 -9.92 17.25 -3.81
N GLU A 434 -9.25 17.97 -4.71
CA GLU A 434 -9.57 19.38 -4.99
C GLU A 434 -10.98 19.52 -5.59
N TYR A 435 -11.43 18.61 -6.48
CA TYR A 435 -12.78 18.64 -7.04
C TYR A 435 -13.85 18.55 -5.95
N ILE A 436 -13.67 17.66 -4.98
CA ILE A 436 -14.65 17.39 -3.94
C ILE A 436 -14.37 18.12 -2.61
N ASN A 437 -13.39 19.01 -2.59
CA ASN A 437 -13.05 19.89 -1.46
C ASN A 437 -12.66 19.16 -0.16
N ILE A 438 -11.83 18.11 -0.25
CA ILE A 438 -11.39 17.35 0.92
C ILE A 438 -9.87 17.40 1.15
N ASN A 439 -9.44 17.14 2.38
CA ASN A 439 -8.03 16.90 2.69
C ASN A 439 -7.66 15.44 2.36
N ALA A 440 -6.87 15.23 1.29
CA ALA A 440 -6.41 13.90 0.89
C ALA A 440 -5.23 13.35 1.72
N PHE A 441 -4.62 14.15 2.59
CA PHE A 441 -3.29 13.89 3.15
C PHE A 441 -3.28 13.54 4.64
N HIS A 442 -4.45 13.33 5.26
CA HIS A 442 -4.63 12.85 6.62
C HIS A 442 -5.55 11.61 6.66
N GLN A 443 -5.69 10.97 7.82
CA GLN A 443 -6.49 9.74 8.00
C GLN A 443 -7.17 9.67 9.38
N PRO A 444 -8.17 10.52 9.67
CA PRO A 444 -8.82 10.59 10.99
C PRO A 444 -9.54 9.30 11.40
N GLY A 445 -10.12 8.57 10.43
CA GLY A 445 -10.82 7.30 10.69
C GLY A 445 -9.91 6.21 11.26
N VAL A 446 -8.63 6.18 10.86
CA VAL A 446 -7.65 5.23 11.41
C VAL A 446 -7.31 5.56 12.87
N GLN A 447 -7.33 6.82 13.27
CA GLN A 447 -7.09 7.20 14.68
C GLN A 447 -8.23 6.73 15.59
N ALA A 448 -9.48 6.82 15.15
CA ALA A 448 -10.63 6.32 15.91
C ALA A 448 -10.50 4.80 16.20
N TYR A 449 -10.15 4.02 15.19
CA TYR A 449 -9.87 2.59 15.35
C TYR A 449 -8.75 2.32 16.40
N LYS A 450 -7.64 3.03 16.33
CA LYS A 450 -6.51 2.86 17.27
C LYS A 450 -6.89 3.19 18.72
N LEU A 451 -7.72 4.22 18.93
CA LEU A 451 -8.22 4.58 20.26
C LEU A 451 -9.12 3.48 20.83
N ALA A 452 -10.04 2.94 20.02
CA ALA A 452 -10.91 1.84 20.43
C ALA A 452 -10.09 0.58 20.79
N ALA A 453 -9.12 0.19 19.95
CA ALA A 453 -8.23 -0.93 20.20
C ALA A 453 -7.43 -0.77 21.50
N LYS A 454 -6.97 0.44 21.82
CA LYS A 454 -6.27 0.74 23.07
C LYS A 454 -7.16 0.49 24.30
N GLY A 455 -8.46 0.79 24.21
CA GLY A 455 -9.44 0.49 25.28
C GLY A 455 -9.54 -1.02 25.56
N ILE A 456 -9.62 -1.84 24.51
CA ILE A 456 -9.68 -3.31 24.63
C ILE A 456 -8.38 -3.88 25.22
N LEU A 457 -7.22 -3.34 24.82
CA LEU A 457 -5.94 -3.76 25.39
C LEU A 457 -5.84 -3.42 26.89
N ALA A 458 -6.30 -2.25 27.30
CA ALA A 458 -6.36 -1.87 28.71
C ALA A 458 -7.31 -2.78 29.50
N LEU A 459 -8.48 -3.13 28.93
CA LEU A 459 -9.40 -4.10 29.52
C LEU A 459 -8.75 -5.49 29.68
N ARG A 460 -7.97 -5.94 28.68
CA ARG A 460 -7.22 -7.20 28.77
C ARG A 460 -6.20 -7.17 29.91
N GLU A 461 -5.45 -6.08 30.07
CA GLU A 461 -4.50 -5.92 31.18
C GLU A 461 -5.22 -5.98 32.53
N LYS A 462 -6.34 -5.25 32.69
CA LYS A 462 -7.20 -5.29 33.87
C LYS A 462 -7.69 -6.71 34.14
N LEU A 463 -8.25 -7.40 33.13
CA LEU A 463 -8.72 -8.77 33.24
C LEU A 463 -7.62 -9.70 33.76
N CYS A 464 -6.43 -9.66 33.15
CA CYS A 464 -5.28 -10.49 33.57
C CYS A 464 -4.84 -10.18 35.01
N ALA A 465 -4.83 -8.91 35.41
CA ALA A 465 -4.42 -8.50 36.75
C ALA A 465 -5.43 -8.91 37.82
N GLU A 466 -6.74 -8.74 37.55
CA GLU A 466 -7.80 -9.08 38.50
C GLU A 466 -7.97 -10.61 38.60
N LEU A 467 -7.92 -11.34 37.49
CA LEU A 467 -8.01 -12.83 37.52
C LEU A 467 -6.89 -13.44 38.37
N LYS A 468 -5.68 -12.91 38.37
CA LYS A 468 -4.58 -13.37 39.25
C LYS A 468 -4.87 -13.20 40.73
N LYS A 469 -5.79 -12.27 41.11
CA LYS A 469 -6.15 -12.03 42.51
C LYS A 469 -7.31 -12.93 42.99
N ILE A 470 -8.23 -13.30 42.09
CA ILE A 470 -9.46 -13.98 42.39
C ILE A 470 -9.51 -15.44 41.94
N ALA A 471 -8.49 -15.91 41.21
CA ALA A 471 -8.40 -17.30 40.78
C ALA A 471 -8.23 -18.25 42.02
N PRO A 472 -8.83 -19.45 42.03
CA PRO A 472 -9.66 -19.98 40.95
C PRO A 472 -11.04 -19.34 40.89
N VAL A 473 -11.51 -19.02 39.68
CA VAL A 473 -12.81 -18.43 39.43
C VAL A 473 -13.50 -19.11 38.25
N GLU A 474 -14.81 -19.25 38.35
CA GLU A 474 -15.66 -19.79 37.30
C GLU A 474 -16.92 -18.97 37.10
N GLY A 475 -17.50 -19.08 35.92
CA GLY A 475 -18.72 -18.36 35.54
C GLY A 475 -18.83 -18.11 34.05
N THR A 476 -19.94 -17.46 33.67
CA THR A 476 -20.11 -16.90 32.34
C THR A 476 -19.23 -15.66 32.17
N ALA A 477 -19.12 -15.14 30.94
CA ALA A 477 -18.39 -13.91 30.70
C ALA A 477 -18.94 -12.75 31.55
N ALA A 478 -20.26 -12.66 31.70
CA ALA A 478 -20.92 -11.64 32.53
C ALA A 478 -20.58 -11.80 34.02
N ASP A 479 -20.55 -13.02 34.53
CA ASP A 479 -20.20 -13.28 35.94
C ASP A 479 -18.75 -12.87 36.23
N ILE A 480 -17.83 -13.21 35.32
CA ILE A 480 -16.41 -12.85 35.44
C ILE A 480 -16.21 -11.36 35.30
N ALA A 481 -16.86 -10.73 34.30
CA ALA A 481 -16.83 -9.29 34.10
C ALA A 481 -17.29 -8.51 35.34
N ALA A 482 -18.39 -8.95 35.97
CA ALA A 482 -18.87 -8.35 37.20
C ALA A 482 -17.86 -8.51 38.36
N LYS A 483 -17.23 -9.68 38.50
CA LYS A 483 -16.23 -9.95 39.55
C LYS A 483 -14.98 -9.11 39.45
N ILE A 484 -14.59 -8.70 38.22
CA ILE A 484 -13.43 -7.84 37.97
C ILE A 484 -13.81 -6.34 37.88
N GLY A 485 -15.07 -5.99 38.17
CA GLY A 485 -15.54 -4.60 38.09
C GLY A 485 -15.58 -4.02 36.66
N ALA A 486 -15.97 -4.87 35.67
CA ALA A 486 -16.12 -4.53 34.25
C ALA A 486 -17.44 -5.09 33.68
N ALA A 487 -18.54 -4.99 34.47
CA ALA A 487 -19.83 -5.59 34.12
C ALA A 487 -20.38 -5.09 32.76
N ASP A 488 -20.14 -3.80 32.44
CA ASP A 488 -20.57 -3.19 31.17
C ASP A 488 -19.79 -3.69 29.96
N ASP A 489 -18.60 -4.27 30.15
CA ASP A 489 -17.71 -4.81 29.11
C ASP A 489 -17.82 -6.34 28.99
N ALA A 490 -18.93 -6.94 29.40
CA ALA A 490 -19.06 -8.41 29.48
C ALA A 490 -18.87 -9.13 28.15
N VAL A 491 -19.22 -8.50 27.03
CA VAL A 491 -19.03 -9.03 25.66
C VAL A 491 -17.54 -9.08 25.31
N GLU A 492 -16.84 -7.99 25.54
CA GLU A 492 -15.40 -7.85 25.31
C GLU A 492 -14.60 -8.79 26.22
N VAL A 493 -14.97 -8.90 27.50
CA VAL A 493 -14.41 -9.86 28.45
C VAL A 493 -14.61 -11.30 27.96
N GLY A 494 -15.78 -11.62 27.40
CA GLY A 494 -16.05 -12.92 26.79
C GLY A 494 -15.08 -13.22 25.62
N GLY A 495 -14.90 -12.28 24.71
CA GLY A 495 -13.94 -12.42 23.60
C GLY A 495 -12.49 -12.60 24.08
N LEU A 496 -12.09 -11.88 25.13
CA LEU A 496 -10.75 -12.01 25.73
C LEU A 496 -10.57 -13.37 26.41
N LEU A 497 -11.59 -13.88 27.11
CA LEU A 497 -11.56 -15.21 27.73
C LEU A 497 -11.55 -16.33 26.69
N ASP A 498 -12.29 -16.19 25.58
CA ASP A 498 -12.27 -17.13 24.46
C ASP A 498 -10.86 -17.25 23.87
N LYS A 499 -10.24 -16.10 23.62
CA LYS A 499 -8.85 -16.07 23.11
C LYS A 499 -7.88 -16.68 24.13
N ALA A 500 -8.05 -16.40 25.42
CA ALA A 500 -7.24 -16.98 26.48
C ALA A 500 -7.42 -18.50 26.58
N ALA A 501 -8.64 -19.01 26.51
CA ALA A 501 -8.93 -20.45 26.57
C ALA A 501 -8.31 -21.24 25.40
N ALA A 502 -8.15 -20.59 24.25
CA ALA A 502 -7.50 -21.20 23.09
C ALA A 502 -5.95 -21.21 23.18
N ASN A 503 -5.35 -20.31 24.00
CA ASN A 503 -3.91 -20.08 24.00
C ASN A 503 -3.22 -20.26 25.35
N CYS A 504 -3.96 -20.45 26.45
CA CYS A 504 -3.41 -20.58 27.78
C CYS A 504 -4.09 -21.76 28.53
N SER A 505 -3.30 -22.65 29.06
CA SER A 505 -3.83 -23.76 29.89
C SER A 505 -4.45 -23.31 31.22
N CYS A 506 -4.28 -22.03 31.58
CA CYS A 506 -4.84 -21.40 32.78
C CYS A 506 -6.34 -21.07 32.64
N VAL A 507 -6.87 -21.02 31.42
CA VAL A 507 -8.29 -20.79 31.14
C VAL A 507 -8.84 -21.96 30.35
N LYS A 508 -9.97 -22.51 30.78
CA LYS A 508 -10.76 -23.50 30.05
C LYS A 508 -12.15 -22.95 29.82
N ARG A 509 -12.83 -23.41 28.78
CA ARG A 509 -14.23 -23.08 28.52
C ARG A 509 -15.03 -24.31 28.15
N GLU A 510 -16.27 -24.36 28.55
CA GLU A 510 -17.25 -25.41 28.22
C GLU A 510 -18.56 -24.75 27.79
N TYR A 511 -19.21 -25.29 26.79
CA TYR A 511 -20.51 -24.77 26.36
C TYR A 511 -21.61 -25.27 27.27
N CYS A 512 -22.32 -24.35 27.90
CA CYS A 512 -23.47 -24.65 28.75
C CYS A 512 -24.75 -24.67 27.91
N GLU A 513 -25.26 -25.86 27.55
CA GLU A 513 -26.50 -26.01 26.77
C GLU A 513 -27.72 -25.36 27.45
N LYS A 514 -27.78 -25.42 28.78
CA LYS A 514 -28.92 -24.88 29.56
C LYS A 514 -28.99 -23.37 29.51
N CYS A 515 -27.85 -22.69 29.53
CA CYS A 515 -27.79 -21.21 29.48
C CYS A 515 -27.45 -20.68 28.09
N GLY A 516 -27.15 -21.54 27.12
CA GLY A 516 -26.90 -21.15 25.72
C GLY A 516 -25.63 -20.32 25.51
N GLN A 517 -24.64 -20.47 26.40
CA GLN A 517 -23.41 -19.66 26.35
C GLN A 517 -22.19 -20.41 26.90
N TRP A 518 -20.99 -19.85 26.68
CA TRP A 518 -19.74 -20.36 27.23
C TRP A 518 -19.64 -20.12 28.73
N TYR A 519 -19.13 -21.08 29.44
CA TYR A 519 -18.79 -21.05 30.85
C TYR A 519 -17.27 -21.23 30.97
N TYR A 520 -16.63 -20.38 31.73
CA TYR A 520 -15.18 -20.32 31.84
C TYR A 520 -14.70 -20.77 33.20
N PHE A 521 -13.57 -21.46 33.21
CA PHE A 521 -12.86 -21.94 34.41
C PHE A 521 -11.45 -21.35 34.35
N VAL A 522 -11.11 -20.47 35.25
CA VAL A 522 -9.81 -19.84 35.37
C VAL A 522 -9.10 -20.38 36.58
N LYS A 523 -7.87 -20.89 36.39
CA LYS A 523 -7.05 -21.51 37.44
C LYS A 523 -6.11 -20.52 38.07
#